data_e1e8686b9c0799cc49769b632348e9c4
#
_entry.id   e1e8686b9c0799cc49769b632348e9c4
#
_cell.length_a   1.000
_cell.length_b   1.000
_cell.length_c   1.000
_cell.angle_alpha   90.00
_cell.angle_beta   90.00
_cell.angle_gamma   90.00
#
_symmetry.space_group_name_H-M   'P 1'
#
loop_
_entity.id
_entity.type
_entity.pdbx_description
1 polymer ?
#
loop_
_entity_poly.entity_id
_entity_poly.type
_entity_poly.pdbx_seq_one_letter_code
_entity_poly.pdbx_strand_id
1 'polypeptide(L)'
;LMGEDTAQAQYLLQLAGARDGSELFDALRDLVEEYIAPRSVDNKTGETRVIGLKDVYYFRDMVRPNYMITVGLDLDSGREEVKAYLGSAGSMYVSQDHLYAAVAAYEYNVLKSKLEGYPCYDYLTTVYRFGLDGGRITYEANGKVPGEILNQFSMDEYKGIFRIATTTRETSGSTANNVYALDKDLKITGKLEGIAEGERIYSTRFAGERIYMVTFRQMDPFFVIDAADPQKLKVLGYLKIPGFSTYMHMLDRDHVLRFGHETEERAGWGFDTTGFKVSLFDVSDVANPVE
;
A
#
# COMPACT_ATOMS: atom_id res chain seq x y z
N LEU A 1 -22.21 -33.22 -9.16
CA LEU A 1 -21.17 -32.18 -9.27
C LEU A 1 -20.24 -32.33 -10.48
N MET A 2 -20.29 -33.46 -11.23
CA MET A 2 -19.49 -33.63 -12.47
C MET A 2 -20.22 -33.23 -13.76
N GLY A 3 -21.52 -32.93 -13.74
CA GLY A 3 -22.31 -32.65 -14.94
C GLY A 3 -22.30 -31.21 -15.42
N GLU A 4 -22.20 -30.24 -14.51
CA GLU A 4 -22.23 -28.81 -14.86
C GLU A 4 -20.88 -28.33 -15.45
N ASP A 5 -19.76 -28.83 -14.93
CA ASP A 5 -18.44 -28.51 -15.46
C ASP A 5 -18.25 -28.97 -16.91
N THR A 6 -18.84 -30.11 -17.27
CA THR A 6 -18.74 -30.67 -18.63
C THR A 6 -19.54 -29.86 -19.66
N ALA A 7 -20.73 -29.35 -19.28
CA ALA A 7 -21.54 -28.53 -20.16
C ALA A 7 -20.92 -27.13 -20.38
N GLN A 8 -20.32 -26.57 -19.35
CA GLN A 8 -19.65 -25.28 -19.43
C GLN A 8 -18.35 -25.36 -20.24
N ALA A 9 -17.59 -26.46 -20.11
CA ALA A 9 -16.43 -26.71 -20.96
C ALA A 9 -16.81 -26.89 -22.43
N GLN A 10 -17.87 -27.64 -22.74
CA GLN A 10 -18.38 -27.80 -24.10
C GLN A 10 -18.88 -26.48 -24.70
N TYR A 11 -19.54 -25.65 -23.91
CA TYR A 11 -19.98 -24.33 -24.34
C TYR A 11 -18.78 -23.41 -24.70
N LEU A 12 -17.73 -23.40 -23.88
CA LEU A 12 -16.51 -22.63 -24.15
C LEU A 12 -15.78 -23.15 -25.41
N LEU A 13 -15.69 -24.47 -25.60
CA LEU A 13 -15.13 -25.06 -26.82
C LEU A 13 -15.89 -24.62 -28.07
N GLN A 14 -17.22 -24.60 -28.00
CA GLN A 14 -18.07 -24.18 -29.09
C GLN A 14 -17.95 -22.67 -29.40
N LEU A 15 -17.85 -21.82 -28.37
CA LEU A 15 -17.64 -20.38 -28.54
C LEU A 15 -16.27 -20.07 -29.17
N ALA A 16 -15.25 -20.80 -28.80
CA ALA A 16 -13.89 -20.64 -29.34
C ALA A 16 -13.70 -21.32 -30.71
N GLY A 17 -14.69 -22.07 -31.21
CA GLY A 17 -14.53 -22.88 -32.41
C GLY A 17 -13.51 -24.01 -32.28
N ALA A 18 -13.17 -24.40 -31.04
CA ALA A 18 -12.16 -25.38 -30.71
C ALA A 18 -12.74 -26.80 -30.71
N ARG A 19 -11.94 -27.78 -31.13
CA ARG A 19 -12.35 -29.18 -31.20
C ARG A 19 -12.01 -29.95 -29.92
N ASP A 20 -11.06 -29.48 -29.16
CA ASP A 20 -10.62 -30.08 -27.91
C ASP A 20 -10.08 -29.03 -26.93
N GLY A 21 -9.66 -29.47 -25.74
CA GLY A 21 -9.14 -28.59 -24.70
C GLY A 21 -7.82 -27.90 -25.05
N SER A 22 -7.00 -28.48 -25.93
CA SER A 22 -5.75 -27.86 -26.39
C SER A 22 -6.03 -26.70 -27.34
N GLU A 23 -6.92 -26.90 -28.32
CA GLU A 23 -7.33 -25.85 -29.24
C GLU A 23 -8.08 -24.73 -28.51
N LEU A 24 -8.88 -25.05 -27.50
CA LEU A 24 -9.52 -24.04 -26.63
C LEU A 24 -8.47 -23.21 -25.87
N PHE A 25 -7.46 -23.89 -25.30
CA PHE A 25 -6.40 -23.20 -24.58
C PHE A 25 -5.62 -22.25 -25.50
N ASP A 26 -5.28 -22.70 -26.70
CA ASP A 26 -4.57 -21.87 -27.68
C ASP A 26 -5.42 -20.67 -28.13
N ALA A 27 -6.71 -20.86 -28.41
CA ALA A 27 -7.62 -19.78 -28.78
C ALA A 27 -7.82 -18.78 -27.64
N LEU A 28 -7.93 -19.24 -26.39
CA LEU A 28 -8.00 -18.36 -25.21
C LEU A 28 -6.70 -17.60 -24.97
N ARG A 29 -5.55 -18.25 -25.17
CA ARG A 29 -4.25 -17.60 -25.06
C ARG A 29 -4.13 -16.48 -26.08
N ASP A 30 -4.48 -16.73 -27.36
CA ASP A 30 -4.41 -15.76 -28.43
C ASP A 30 -5.34 -14.56 -28.18
N LEU A 31 -6.56 -14.81 -27.67
CA LEU A 31 -7.49 -13.75 -27.24
C LEU A 31 -6.92 -12.91 -26.09
N VAL A 32 -6.30 -13.54 -25.10
CA VAL A 32 -5.69 -12.83 -23.97
C VAL A 32 -4.50 -11.99 -24.45
N GLU A 33 -3.65 -12.53 -25.30
CA GLU A 33 -2.52 -11.78 -25.88
C GLU A 33 -3.00 -10.62 -26.76
N GLU A 34 -4.08 -10.79 -27.51
CA GLU A 34 -4.64 -9.74 -28.38
C GLU A 34 -5.34 -8.62 -27.59
N TYR A 35 -6.16 -8.95 -26.59
CA TYR A 35 -7.07 -7.97 -25.96
C TYR A 35 -6.70 -7.58 -24.54
N ILE A 36 -5.99 -8.42 -23.81
CA ILE A 36 -5.74 -8.26 -22.37
C ILE A 36 -4.26 -8.00 -22.08
N ALA A 37 -3.33 -8.59 -22.85
CA ALA A 37 -1.91 -8.47 -22.56
C ALA A 37 -1.44 -6.99 -22.63
N PRO A 38 -0.57 -6.57 -21.70
CA PRO A 38 -0.03 -5.22 -21.69
C PRO A 38 0.78 -4.94 -22.98
N ARG A 39 0.74 -3.70 -23.45
CA ARG A 39 1.43 -3.27 -24.66
C ARG A 39 2.25 -2.02 -24.40
N SER A 40 3.40 -1.93 -25.01
CA SER A 40 4.19 -0.71 -25.13
C SER A 40 4.16 -0.21 -26.57
N VAL A 41 4.14 1.10 -26.74
CA VAL A 41 4.19 1.73 -28.07
C VAL A 41 5.39 2.68 -28.10
N ASP A 42 6.26 2.50 -29.07
CA ASP A 42 7.31 3.47 -29.36
C ASP A 42 6.68 4.69 -30.08
N ASN A 43 6.65 5.81 -29.39
CA ASN A 43 6.02 7.03 -29.90
C ASN A 43 6.77 7.65 -31.11
N LYS A 44 8.02 7.23 -31.39
CA LYS A 44 8.79 7.71 -32.54
C LYS A 44 8.54 6.86 -33.80
N THR A 45 8.48 5.54 -33.63
CA THR A 45 8.33 4.58 -34.73
C THR A 45 6.88 4.13 -34.93
N GLY A 46 6.01 4.28 -33.90
CA GLY A 46 4.66 3.71 -33.86
C GLY A 46 4.65 2.19 -33.64
N GLU A 47 5.82 1.58 -33.40
CA GLU A 47 5.95 0.14 -33.20
C GLU A 47 5.26 -0.25 -31.86
N THR A 48 4.41 -1.25 -31.93
CA THR A 48 3.73 -1.83 -30.76
C THR A 48 4.38 -3.14 -30.37
N ARG A 49 4.82 -3.26 -29.11
CA ARG A 49 5.31 -4.50 -28.53
C ARG A 49 4.30 -5.02 -27.51
N VAL A 50 3.84 -6.24 -27.67
CA VAL A 50 3.01 -6.96 -26.70
C VAL A 50 3.92 -7.62 -25.67
N ILE A 51 3.61 -7.45 -24.38
CA ILE A 51 4.25 -8.22 -23.30
C ILE A 51 3.54 -9.58 -23.28
N GLY A 52 4.18 -10.61 -23.84
CA GLY A 52 3.60 -11.94 -23.98
C GLY A 52 3.30 -12.57 -22.63
N LEU A 53 2.35 -13.48 -22.58
CA LEU A 53 1.90 -14.11 -21.31
C LEU A 53 3.04 -14.82 -20.55
N LYS A 54 4.09 -15.26 -21.22
CA LYS A 54 5.30 -15.83 -20.60
C LYS A 54 6.09 -14.82 -19.75
N ASP A 55 5.92 -13.52 -20.01
CA ASP A 55 6.58 -12.40 -19.32
C ASP A 55 5.62 -11.70 -18.35
N VAL A 56 4.40 -12.25 -18.17
CA VAL A 56 3.42 -11.82 -17.18
C VAL A 56 3.50 -12.72 -15.96
N TYR A 57 3.82 -12.13 -14.83
CA TYR A 57 3.85 -12.79 -13.54
C TYR A 57 2.53 -12.55 -12.80
N TYR A 58 2.08 -13.49 -12.00
CA TYR A 58 0.92 -13.30 -11.14
C TYR A 58 1.23 -13.71 -9.70
N PHE A 59 0.57 -13.06 -8.76
CA PHE A 59 0.66 -13.44 -7.35
C PHE A 59 -0.47 -14.41 -7.01
N ARG A 60 -0.14 -15.49 -6.30
CA ARG A 60 -1.13 -16.53 -5.93
C ARG A 60 -2.32 -15.93 -5.20
N ASP A 61 -2.06 -14.95 -4.31
CA ASP A 61 -3.07 -14.24 -3.53
C ASP A 61 -3.42 -12.89 -4.19
N MET A 62 -3.71 -12.92 -5.48
CA MET A 62 -4.06 -11.72 -6.25
C MET A 62 -5.27 -11.02 -5.64
N VAL A 63 -5.12 -9.72 -5.33
CA VAL A 63 -6.17 -8.90 -4.71
C VAL A 63 -7.08 -8.28 -5.77
N ARG A 64 -6.51 -7.81 -6.88
CA ARG A 64 -7.23 -7.13 -7.97
C ARG A 64 -6.66 -7.55 -9.32
N PRO A 65 -7.50 -7.73 -10.37
CA PRO A 65 -7.05 -8.11 -11.71
C PRO A 65 -6.55 -6.89 -12.51
N ASN A 66 -5.53 -6.21 -11.99
CA ASN A 66 -4.89 -5.08 -12.65
C ASN A 66 -3.40 -5.37 -12.87
N TYR A 67 -2.80 -4.72 -13.85
CA TYR A 67 -1.37 -4.86 -14.13
C TYR A 67 -0.57 -3.76 -13.44
N MET A 68 0.57 -4.17 -12.87
CA MET A 68 1.70 -3.31 -12.59
C MET A 68 2.78 -3.62 -13.63
N ILE A 69 3.15 -2.64 -14.41
CA ILE A 69 4.23 -2.76 -15.40
C ILE A 69 5.46 -2.11 -14.80
N THR A 70 6.55 -2.86 -14.71
CA THR A 70 7.85 -2.36 -14.29
C THR A 70 8.75 -2.22 -15.49
N VAL A 71 9.42 -1.07 -15.60
CA VAL A 71 10.42 -0.79 -16.63
C VAL A 71 11.73 -0.45 -15.93
N GLY A 72 12.71 -1.31 -16.08
CA GLY A 72 14.06 -1.08 -15.60
C GLY A 72 14.95 -0.65 -16.77
N LEU A 73 15.71 0.43 -16.60
CA LEU A 73 16.67 0.93 -17.57
C LEU A 73 18.05 1.05 -16.95
N ASP A 74 19.00 0.35 -17.49
CA ASP A 74 20.41 0.50 -17.16
C ASP A 74 21.00 1.61 -18.06
N LEU A 75 21.31 2.75 -17.47
CA LEU A 75 21.77 3.95 -18.19
C LEU A 75 23.17 3.78 -18.79
N ASP A 76 24.00 2.90 -18.24
CA ASP A 76 25.36 2.68 -18.72
C ASP A 76 25.38 1.76 -19.95
N SER A 77 24.61 0.69 -19.91
CA SER A 77 24.55 -0.29 -21.00
C SER A 77 23.42 -0.03 -21.99
N GLY A 78 22.44 0.82 -21.64
CA GLY A 78 21.20 1.02 -22.41
C GLY A 78 20.27 -0.19 -22.39
N ARG A 79 20.52 -1.17 -21.52
CA ARG A 79 19.66 -2.36 -21.39
C ARG A 79 18.33 -2.01 -20.74
N GLU A 80 17.27 -2.45 -21.37
CA GLU A 80 15.89 -2.32 -20.90
C GLU A 80 15.35 -3.68 -20.47
N GLU A 81 14.63 -3.72 -19.35
CA GLU A 81 13.87 -4.87 -18.90
C GLU A 81 12.43 -4.44 -18.60
N VAL A 82 11.45 -5.08 -19.24
CA VAL A 82 10.02 -4.81 -19.01
C VAL A 82 9.37 -6.08 -18.48
N LYS A 83 8.69 -5.96 -17.35
CA LYS A 83 7.90 -7.05 -16.76
C LYS A 83 6.51 -6.57 -16.41
N ALA A 84 5.53 -7.45 -16.47
CA ALA A 84 4.18 -7.20 -16.02
C ALA A 84 3.84 -8.12 -14.86
N TYR A 85 3.25 -7.55 -13.81
CA TYR A 85 2.78 -8.28 -12.62
C TYR A 85 1.27 -8.07 -12.49
N LEU A 86 0.51 -9.15 -12.54
CA LEU A 86 -0.94 -9.11 -12.38
C LEU A 86 -1.30 -9.16 -10.89
N GLY A 87 -2.09 -8.18 -10.44
CA GLY A 87 -2.67 -8.17 -9.10
C GLY A 87 -1.94 -7.31 -8.06
N SER A 88 -1.00 -6.45 -8.47
CA SER A 88 -0.14 -5.73 -7.53
C SER A 88 -0.16 -4.19 -7.63
N ALA A 89 -1.09 -3.61 -8.39
CA ALA A 89 -1.14 -2.15 -8.51
C ALA A 89 -1.83 -1.50 -7.32
N GLY A 90 -1.10 -0.67 -6.61
CA GLY A 90 -1.53 0.08 -5.44
C GLY A 90 -0.60 1.27 -5.17
N SER A 91 -0.43 1.66 -3.91
CA SER A 91 0.57 2.66 -3.55
C SER A 91 1.97 2.08 -3.62
N MET A 92 2.92 2.85 -4.13
CA MET A 92 4.30 2.41 -4.29
C MET A 92 5.25 3.30 -3.50
N TYR A 93 6.25 2.67 -2.90
CA TYR A 93 7.39 3.31 -2.27
C TYR A 93 8.68 2.73 -2.84
N VAL A 94 9.67 3.58 -3.09
CA VAL A 94 10.96 3.17 -3.65
C VAL A 94 12.07 3.69 -2.74
N SER A 95 12.92 2.78 -2.26
CA SER A 95 14.19 3.08 -1.62
C SER A 95 15.34 3.03 -2.63
N GLN A 96 16.59 3.06 -2.16
CA GLN A 96 17.74 2.89 -3.05
C GLN A 96 17.83 1.47 -3.62
N ASP A 97 17.48 0.46 -2.83
CA ASP A 97 17.70 -0.95 -3.16
C ASP A 97 16.42 -1.71 -3.49
N HIS A 98 15.25 -1.15 -3.11
CA HIS A 98 13.98 -1.88 -3.24
C HIS A 98 12.81 -1.01 -3.70
N LEU A 99 11.88 -1.64 -4.42
CA LEU A 99 10.56 -1.13 -4.70
C LEU A 99 9.54 -1.94 -3.89
N TYR A 100 8.62 -1.25 -3.23
CA TYR A 100 7.52 -1.82 -2.48
C TYR A 100 6.20 -1.41 -3.11
N ALA A 101 5.31 -2.39 -3.37
CA ALA A 101 3.95 -2.15 -3.83
C ALA A 101 2.97 -2.61 -2.75
N ALA A 102 2.15 -1.70 -2.24
CA ALA A 102 1.17 -1.98 -1.20
C ALA A 102 -0.24 -1.93 -1.77
N VAL A 103 -1.01 -3.00 -1.58
CA VAL A 103 -2.34 -3.19 -2.14
C VAL A 103 -3.33 -3.48 -1.03
N ALA A 104 -4.39 -2.66 -0.92
CA ALA A 104 -5.48 -2.93 0.02
C ALA A 104 -6.21 -4.22 -0.35
N ALA A 105 -6.42 -5.08 0.63
CA ALA A 105 -7.07 -6.38 0.52
C ALA A 105 -8.20 -6.51 1.55
N TYR A 106 -9.17 -7.38 1.24
CA TYR A 106 -10.26 -7.73 2.15
C TYR A 106 -10.29 -9.24 2.26
N GLU A 107 -10.14 -9.77 3.47
CA GLU A 107 -10.27 -11.20 3.72
C GLU A 107 -11.53 -11.51 4.51
N TYR A 108 -12.30 -12.48 4.01
CA TYR A 108 -13.50 -12.93 4.70
C TYR A 108 -13.13 -13.65 6.00
N ASN A 109 -13.57 -13.09 7.13
CA ASN A 109 -13.32 -13.66 8.44
C ASN A 109 -14.46 -14.61 8.85
N VAL A 110 -14.25 -15.91 8.60
CA VAL A 110 -15.25 -16.97 8.88
C VAL A 110 -15.64 -17.00 10.35
N LEU A 111 -14.66 -16.88 11.27
CA LEU A 111 -14.92 -16.97 12.70
C LEU A 111 -15.74 -15.78 13.19
N LYS A 112 -15.32 -14.57 12.82
CA LYS A 112 -16.01 -13.34 13.18
C LYS A 112 -17.42 -13.30 12.59
N SER A 113 -17.58 -13.73 11.34
CA SER A 113 -18.90 -13.82 10.67
C SER A 113 -19.85 -14.79 11.38
N LYS A 114 -19.34 -15.90 11.91
CA LYS A 114 -20.15 -16.85 12.68
C LYS A 114 -20.57 -16.29 14.04
N LEU A 115 -19.70 -15.52 14.70
CA LEU A 115 -19.99 -14.90 16.00
C LEU A 115 -21.00 -13.77 15.88
N GLU A 116 -20.85 -12.93 14.86
CA GLU A 116 -21.68 -11.74 14.65
C GLU A 116 -23.00 -12.05 13.89
N GLY A 117 -23.07 -13.18 13.20
CA GLY A 117 -24.26 -13.57 12.42
C GLY A 117 -24.41 -12.87 11.07
N TYR A 118 -23.39 -12.11 10.62
CA TYR A 118 -23.35 -11.46 9.30
C TYR A 118 -21.92 -11.50 8.72
N PRO A 119 -21.75 -11.30 7.38
CA PRO A 119 -20.43 -11.32 6.76
C PRO A 119 -19.48 -10.27 7.32
N CYS A 120 -18.36 -10.70 7.88
CA CYS A 120 -17.29 -9.84 8.39
C CYS A 120 -16.04 -10.00 7.53
N TYR A 121 -15.36 -8.88 7.28
CA TYR A 121 -14.13 -8.82 6.51
C TYR A 121 -13.05 -8.12 7.32
N ASP A 122 -11.85 -8.67 7.28
CA ASP A 122 -10.66 -8.00 7.78
C ASP A 122 -10.05 -7.16 6.67
N TYR A 123 -9.71 -5.92 6.99
CA TYR A 123 -9.01 -5.01 6.10
C TYR A 123 -7.51 -5.21 6.28
N LEU A 124 -6.83 -5.50 5.18
CA LEU A 124 -5.40 -5.81 5.18
C LEU A 124 -4.70 -5.01 4.08
N THR A 125 -3.40 -4.80 4.24
CA THR A 125 -2.53 -4.35 3.17
C THR A 125 -1.56 -5.47 2.84
N THR A 126 -1.60 -5.96 1.60
CA THR A 126 -0.58 -6.85 1.05
C THR A 126 0.56 -6.00 0.50
N VAL A 127 1.78 -6.28 0.92
CA VAL A 127 2.99 -5.62 0.45
C VAL A 127 3.81 -6.59 -0.37
N TYR A 128 4.25 -6.17 -1.55
CA TYR A 128 5.19 -6.89 -2.42
C TYR A 128 6.51 -6.14 -2.44
N ARG A 129 7.63 -6.85 -2.28
CA ARG A 129 8.97 -6.31 -2.33
C ARG A 129 9.69 -6.78 -3.59
N PHE A 130 10.35 -5.85 -4.25
CA PHE A 130 11.18 -6.10 -5.43
C PHE A 130 12.56 -5.49 -5.19
N GLY A 131 13.61 -6.25 -5.46
CA GLY A 131 14.99 -5.77 -5.47
C GLY A 131 15.30 -4.99 -6.73
N LEU A 132 16.11 -3.95 -6.60
CA LEU A 132 16.57 -3.08 -7.69
C LEU A 132 18.08 -3.27 -7.88
N ASP A 133 18.51 -3.71 -9.06
CA ASP A 133 19.92 -3.91 -9.38
C ASP A 133 20.20 -3.66 -10.87
N GLY A 134 20.96 -2.61 -11.19
CA GLY A 134 21.43 -2.31 -12.55
C GLY A 134 20.32 -2.32 -13.60
N GLY A 135 19.18 -1.69 -13.31
CA GLY A 135 18.01 -1.67 -14.19
C GLY A 135 17.18 -2.96 -14.18
N ARG A 136 17.49 -3.93 -13.31
CA ARG A 136 16.66 -5.11 -13.08
C ARG A 136 15.72 -4.88 -11.93
N ILE A 137 14.48 -5.32 -12.09
CA ILE A 137 13.46 -5.29 -11.03
C ILE A 137 13.01 -6.73 -10.79
N THR A 138 13.36 -7.27 -9.61
CA THR A 138 13.16 -8.70 -9.31
C THR A 138 12.29 -8.85 -8.06
N TYR A 139 11.19 -9.61 -8.20
CA TYR A 139 10.36 -9.95 -7.05
C TYR A 139 11.16 -10.77 -6.02
N GLU A 140 11.00 -10.40 -4.74
CA GLU A 140 11.73 -11.04 -3.64
C GLU A 140 10.80 -11.64 -2.58
N ALA A 141 9.81 -10.88 -2.12
CA ALA A 141 8.94 -11.31 -1.03
C ALA A 141 7.56 -10.64 -1.08
N ASN A 142 6.61 -11.20 -0.35
CA ASN A 142 5.37 -10.54 0.01
C ASN A 142 5.01 -10.80 1.48
N GLY A 143 4.22 -9.89 2.05
CA GLY A 143 3.70 -9.99 3.39
C GLY A 143 2.37 -9.25 3.52
N LYS A 144 1.69 -9.45 4.65
CA LYS A 144 0.41 -8.79 4.95
C LYS A 144 0.49 -8.10 6.30
N VAL A 145 -0.09 -6.92 6.38
CA VAL A 145 -0.28 -6.19 7.63
C VAL A 145 -1.75 -5.82 7.82
N PRO A 146 -2.25 -5.76 9.06
CA PRO A 146 -3.60 -5.30 9.34
C PRO A 146 -3.80 -3.84 8.94
N GLY A 147 -4.97 -3.52 8.39
CA GLY A 147 -5.39 -2.16 8.05
C GLY A 147 -4.98 -1.70 6.66
N GLU A 148 -5.38 -0.48 6.34
CA GLU A 148 -5.15 0.19 5.06
C GLU A 148 -4.13 1.32 5.24
N ILE A 149 -3.29 1.54 4.22
CA ILE A 149 -2.39 2.69 4.18
C ILE A 149 -3.12 3.93 3.65
N LEU A 150 -2.70 5.11 4.07
CA LEU A 150 -3.21 6.36 3.51
C LEU A 150 -2.66 6.60 2.09
N ASN A 151 -1.35 6.52 1.91
CA ASN A 151 -0.63 6.77 0.66
C ASN A 151 0.83 6.29 0.75
N GLN A 152 1.66 6.62 -0.25
CA GLN A 152 3.07 6.23 -0.29
C GLN A 152 3.92 6.75 0.89
N PHE A 153 3.54 7.86 1.53
CA PHE A 153 4.24 8.39 2.71
C PHE A 153 3.99 7.57 3.98
N SER A 154 3.05 6.62 3.92
CA SER A 154 2.82 5.65 4.99
C SER A 154 3.81 4.49 4.99
N MET A 155 4.80 4.50 4.12
CA MET A 155 5.81 3.46 3.96
C MET A 155 7.21 4.06 3.95
N ASP A 156 8.18 3.27 4.43
CA ASP A 156 9.60 3.61 4.42
C ASP A 156 10.44 2.35 4.57
N GLU A 157 11.69 2.43 4.13
CA GLU A 157 12.72 1.44 4.44
C GLU A 157 13.89 2.14 5.14
N TYR A 158 14.27 1.65 6.32
CA TYR A 158 15.37 2.19 7.08
C TYR A 158 16.23 1.06 7.67
N LYS A 159 17.54 1.07 7.35
CA LYS A 159 18.51 0.04 7.79
C LYS A 159 18.05 -1.40 7.45
N GLY A 160 17.43 -1.60 6.27
CA GLY A 160 16.95 -2.91 5.80
C GLY A 160 15.66 -3.40 6.45
N ILE A 161 15.01 -2.57 7.26
CA ILE A 161 13.70 -2.84 7.86
C ILE A 161 12.65 -2.03 7.11
N PHE A 162 11.64 -2.70 6.57
CA PHE A 162 10.47 -2.04 5.99
C PHE A 162 9.50 -1.65 7.10
N ARG A 163 9.02 -0.41 7.07
CA ARG A 163 8.08 0.14 8.05
C ARG A 163 6.84 0.65 7.34
N ILE A 164 5.68 0.42 7.95
CA ILE A 164 4.41 0.79 7.37
C ILE A 164 3.42 1.24 8.44
N ALA A 165 2.72 2.35 8.18
CA ALA A 165 1.67 2.87 9.04
C ALA A 165 0.30 2.61 8.41
N THR A 166 -0.63 2.05 9.17
CA THR A 166 -1.97 1.66 8.69
C THR A 166 -3.07 2.14 9.63
N THR A 167 -4.27 2.27 9.10
CA THR A 167 -5.50 2.40 9.89
C THR A 167 -6.31 1.12 9.76
N THR A 168 -6.57 0.45 10.87
CA THR A 168 -7.52 -0.66 10.96
C THR A 168 -8.93 -0.14 11.17
N ARG A 169 -9.92 -0.90 10.70
CA ARG A 169 -11.33 -0.64 10.94
C ARG A 169 -11.99 -1.91 11.48
N GLU A 170 -12.66 -1.80 12.59
CA GLU A 170 -13.47 -2.86 13.14
C GLU A 170 -14.86 -2.91 12.51
N THR A 171 -15.56 -4.03 12.69
CA THR A 171 -16.94 -4.21 12.23
C THR A 171 -17.90 -3.20 12.89
N SER A 172 -17.60 -2.80 14.13
CA SER A 172 -18.30 -1.73 14.87
C SER A 172 -18.19 -0.35 14.20
N GLY A 173 -17.28 -0.19 13.22
CA GLY A 173 -16.92 1.09 12.64
C GLY A 173 -15.82 1.83 13.41
N SER A 174 -15.36 1.31 14.55
CA SER A 174 -14.20 1.86 15.26
C SER A 174 -12.93 1.71 14.43
N THR A 175 -12.04 2.68 14.51
CA THR A 175 -10.75 2.71 13.83
C THR A 175 -9.61 2.77 14.83
N ALA A 176 -8.44 2.26 14.47
CA ALA A 176 -7.22 2.42 15.23
C ALA A 176 -6.03 2.50 14.27
N ASN A 177 -4.99 3.22 14.67
CA ASN A 177 -3.83 3.44 13.83
C ASN A 177 -2.66 2.62 14.36
N ASN A 178 -1.84 2.13 13.43
CA ASN A 178 -0.82 1.17 13.76
C ASN A 178 0.46 1.44 12.97
N VAL A 179 1.59 1.01 13.51
CA VAL A 179 2.89 0.97 12.83
C VAL A 179 3.44 -0.43 12.92
N TYR A 180 3.88 -0.97 11.80
CA TYR A 180 4.52 -2.28 11.72
C TYR A 180 5.94 -2.14 11.18
N ALA A 181 6.86 -2.91 11.74
CA ALA A 181 8.21 -3.13 11.23
C ALA A 181 8.31 -4.56 10.71
N LEU A 182 8.82 -4.72 9.49
CA LEU A 182 8.90 -6.00 8.79
C LEU A 182 10.35 -6.26 8.36
N ASP A 183 10.75 -7.52 8.43
CA ASP A 183 12.07 -7.98 7.97
C ASP A 183 12.15 -8.07 6.42
N LYS A 184 13.29 -8.58 5.93
CA LYS A 184 13.54 -8.78 4.50
C LYS A 184 12.55 -9.74 3.83
N ASP A 185 11.94 -10.67 4.58
CA ASP A 185 10.94 -11.62 4.10
C ASP A 185 9.51 -11.08 4.27
N LEU A 186 9.37 -9.80 4.63
CA LEU A 186 8.14 -9.08 4.95
C LEU A 186 7.32 -9.74 6.07
N LYS A 187 7.99 -10.33 7.05
CA LYS A 187 7.38 -10.80 8.29
C LYS A 187 7.43 -9.71 9.34
N ILE A 188 6.32 -9.51 10.05
CA ILE A 188 6.24 -8.53 11.14
C ILE A 188 7.20 -8.94 12.25
N THR A 189 8.16 -8.07 12.56
CA THR A 189 9.14 -8.24 13.62
C THR A 189 8.90 -7.32 14.80
N GLY A 190 8.14 -6.24 14.58
CA GLY A 190 7.71 -5.32 15.62
C GLY A 190 6.45 -4.59 15.22
N LYS A 191 5.71 -4.13 16.23
CA LYS A 191 4.45 -3.44 16.04
C LYS A 191 4.12 -2.48 17.17
N LEU A 192 3.40 -1.43 16.83
CA LEU A 192 2.74 -0.51 17.74
C LEU A 192 1.31 -0.35 17.23
N GLU A 193 0.35 -0.84 17.99
CA GLU A 193 -1.06 -0.89 17.60
C GLU A 193 -1.93 -0.06 18.55
N GLY A 194 -3.12 0.33 18.09
CA GLY A 194 -4.12 1.02 18.93
C GLY A 194 -3.86 2.51 19.15
N ILE A 195 -3.10 3.17 18.26
CA ILE A 195 -2.84 4.61 18.38
C ILE A 195 -4.12 5.38 18.04
N ALA A 196 -4.56 6.27 18.91
CA ALA A 196 -5.69 7.18 18.70
C ALA A 196 -6.95 6.44 18.20
N GLU A 197 -7.52 5.57 19.05
CA GLU A 197 -8.76 4.84 18.74
C GLU A 197 -9.90 5.78 18.36
N GLY A 198 -10.63 5.42 17.31
CA GLY A 198 -11.71 6.24 16.75
C GLY A 198 -11.24 7.32 15.77
N GLU A 199 -9.94 7.45 15.52
CA GLU A 199 -9.32 8.36 14.57
C GLU A 199 -8.71 7.62 13.38
N ARG A 200 -8.31 8.37 12.35
CA ARG A 200 -7.63 7.83 11.15
C ARG A 200 -6.36 8.60 10.89
N ILE A 201 -5.38 7.96 10.27
CA ILE A 201 -4.16 8.62 9.80
C ILE A 201 -4.51 9.63 8.71
N TYR A 202 -4.02 10.86 8.87
CA TYR A 202 -4.10 11.93 7.89
C TYR A 202 -2.74 12.28 7.29
N SER A 203 -1.67 12.05 8.02
CA SER A 203 -0.31 12.24 7.54
C SER A 203 0.67 11.38 8.34
N THR A 204 1.68 10.85 7.66
CA THR A 204 2.83 10.19 8.29
C THR A 204 4.12 10.69 7.68
N ARG A 205 5.18 10.76 8.49
CA ARG A 205 6.54 11.02 8.04
C ARG A 205 7.52 10.13 8.77
N PHE A 206 8.21 9.29 8.03
CA PHE A 206 9.33 8.51 8.53
C PHE A 206 10.62 9.32 8.41
N ALA A 207 11.38 9.39 9.48
CA ALA A 207 12.62 10.18 9.55
C ALA A 207 13.68 9.44 10.39
N GLY A 208 14.39 8.52 9.76
CA GLY A 208 15.42 7.71 10.43
C GLY A 208 14.84 6.90 11.59
N GLU A 209 15.26 7.17 12.81
CA GLU A 209 14.83 6.45 14.02
C GLU A 209 13.52 6.99 14.63
N ARG A 210 12.84 7.93 13.97
CA ARG A 210 11.59 8.51 14.40
C ARG A 210 10.50 8.37 13.32
N ILE A 211 9.26 8.30 13.76
CA ILE A 211 8.08 8.35 12.91
C ILE A 211 7.15 9.42 13.49
N TYR A 212 6.70 10.31 12.65
CA TYR A 212 5.71 11.32 12.98
C TYR A 212 4.38 10.92 12.35
N MET A 213 3.31 10.98 13.15
CA MET A 213 1.98 10.59 12.71
C MET A 213 0.96 11.64 13.17
N VAL A 214 0.13 12.07 12.24
CA VAL A 214 -1.05 12.89 12.54
C VAL A 214 -2.27 12.04 12.29
N THR A 215 -3.14 11.97 13.28
CA THR A 215 -4.46 11.34 13.18
C THR A 215 -5.53 12.43 13.32
N PHE A 216 -6.73 12.18 12.85
CA PHE A 216 -7.83 13.14 12.93
C PHE A 216 -9.19 12.48 13.08
N ARG A 217 -9.98 13.08 13.94
CA ARG A 217 -11.44 12.94 14.02
C ARG A 217 -12.10 14.30 14.26
N GLN A 218 -11.63 15.03 15.25
CA GLN A 218 -12.13 16.35 15.64
C GLN A 218 -11.00 17.32 15.99
N MET A 219 -9.89 16.80 16.51
CA MET A 219 -8.69 17.55 16.87
C MET A 219 -7.49 16.68 16.59
N ASP A 220 -6.47 17.23 15.92
CA ASP A 220 -5.29 16.47 15.49
C ASP A 220 -4.31 16.23 16.64
N PRO A 221 -4.13 15.00 17.11
CA PRO A 221 -2.91 14.68 17.81
C PRO A 221 -1.78 14.42 16.80
N PHE A 222 -0.67 15.14 16.98
CA PHE A 222 0.60 14.89 16.35
C PHE A 222 1.43 14.01 17.28
N PHE A 223 1.72 12.79 16.86
CA PHE A 223 2.48 11.80 17.61
C PHE A 223 3.94 11.77 17.18
N VAL A 224 4.85 11.66 18.14
CA VAL A 224 6.26 11.32 17.95
C VAL A 224 6.47 9.88 18.40
N ILE A 225 6.91 9.01 17.49
CA ILE A 225 7.09 7.59 17.71
C ILE A 225 8.56 7.23 17.60
N ASP A 226 9.08 6.50 18.59
CA ASP A 226 10.41 5.89 18.58
C ASP A 226 10.41 4.64 17.72
N ALA A 227 11.31 4.59 16.76
CA ALA A 227 11.54 3.46 15.87
C ALA A 227 13.05 3.10 15.79
N ALA A 228 13.85 3.48 16.80
CA ALA A 228 15.26 3.14 16.89
C ALA A 228 15.46 1.62 17.02
N ASP A 229 14.62 0.97 17.85
CA ASP A 229 14.52 -0.49 17.91
C ASP A 229 13.22 -0.91 17.20
N PRO A 230 13.32 -1.51 16.00
CA PRO A 230 12.13 -1.89 15.24
C PRO A 230 11.24 -2.92 15.94
N GLN A 231 11.76 -3.63 16.95
CA GLN A 231 10.98 -4.59 17.74
C GLN A 231 10.26 -3.95 18.94
N LYS A 232 10.60 -2.69 19.26
CA LYS A 232 10.09 -1.98 20.46
C LYS A 232 9.59 -0.59 20.12
N LEU A 233 8.74 -0.51 19.09
CA LEU A 233 8.10 0.74 18.71
C LEU A 233 7.25 1.29 19.87
N LYS A 234 7.34 2.59 20.14
CA LYS A 234 6.58 3.24 21.21
C LYS A 234 6.32 4.71 20.93
N VAL A 235 5.21 5.24 21.44
CA VAL A 235 4.96 6.69 21.45
C VAL A 235 5.89 7.34 22.48
N LEU A 236 6.58 8.40 22.06
CA LEU A 236 7.45 9.22 22.93
C LEU A 236 6.69 10.41 23.52
N GLY A 237 5.85 11.04 22.71
CA GLY A 237 5.05 12.18 23.08
C GLY A 237 4.02 12.50 22.02
N TYR A 238 3.13 13.42 22.34
CA TYR A 238 2.13 13.92 21.39
C TYR A 238 1.74 15.36 21.69
N LEU A 239 1.29 16.06 20.66
CA LEU A 239 0.77 17.42 20.74
C LEU A 239 -0.63 17.45 20.14
N LYS A 240 -1.62 18.01 20.84
CA LYS A 240 -2.95 18.26 20.27
C LYS A 240 -3.01 19.67 19.68
N ILE A 241 -3.39 19.75 18.43
CA ILE A 241 -3.45 21.01 17.69
C ILE A 241 -4.79 21.13 16.93
N PRO A 242 -5.33 22.36 16.78
CA PRO A 242 -6.47 22.58 15.89
C PRO A 242 -6.11 22.38 14.43
N GLY A 243 -7.04 21.82 13.65
CA GLY A 243 -6.89 21.59 12.24
C GLY A 243 -6.31 20.21 11.91
N PHE A 244 -6.03 19.93 10.64
CA PHE A 244 -5.44 18.65 10.21
C PHE A 244 -4.27 18.83 9.25
N SER A 245 -3.30 17.91 9.34
CA SER A 245 -2.11 17.91 8.49
C SER A 245 -2.28 16.92 7.34
N THR A 246 -2.08 17.39 6.12
CA THR A 246 -2.10 16.54 4.92
C THR A 246 -0.71 16.10 4.48
N TYR A 247 0.32 16.87 4.87
CA TYR A 247 1.71 16.55 4.55
C TYR A 247 2.66 17.11 5.62
N MET A 248 3.75 16.38 5.87
CA MET A 248 4.83 16.79 6.76
C MET A 248 6.18 16.68 6.06
N HIS A 249 7.06 17.65 6.33
CA HIS A 249 8.42 17.69 5.81
C HIS A 249 9.43 17.96 6.92
N MET A 250 10.47 17.15 7.00
CA MET A 250 11.58 17.42 7.92
C MET A 250 12.42 18.57 7.38
N LEU A 251 12.54 19.65 8.11
CA LEU A 251 13.49 20.72 7.80
C LEU A 251 14.89 20.35 8.28
N ASP A 252 14.96 19.78 9.48
CA ASP A 252 16.19 19.27 10.10
C ASP A 252 15.80 18.14 11.08
N ARG A 253 16.73 17.79 11.97
CA ARG A 253 16.52 16.73 12.96
C ARG A 253 15.38 17.00 13.95
N ASP A 254 15.24 18.28 14.31
CA ASP A 254 14.38 18.71 15.43
C ASP A 254 13.19 19.56 14.99
N HIS A 255 13.04 19.83 13.67
CA HIS A 255 11.97 20.65 13.15
C HIS A 255 11.19 19.95 12.02
N VAL A 256 9.87 19.92 12.17
CA VAL A 256 8.92 19.36 11.19
C VAL A 256 8.02 20.45 10.66
N LEU A 257 8.10 20.73 9.36
CA LEU A 257 7.16 21.62 8.69
C LEU A 257 5.88 20.87 8.36
N ARG A 258 4.75 21.42 8.75
CA ARG A 258 3.41 20.90 8.54
C ARG A 258 2.69 21.72 7.48
N PHE A 259 2.00 21.03 6.57
CA PHE A 259 1.04 21.60 5.62
C PHE A 259 -0.32 20.98 5.85
N GLY A 260 -1.36 21.80 5.95
CA GLY A 260 -2.70 21.30 6.22
C GLY A 260 -3.74 22.42 6.23
N HIS A 261 -4.77 22.22 7.00
CA HIS A 261 -5.88 23.14 7.10
C HIS A 261 -6.19 23.45 8.56
N GLU A 262 -6.61 24.67 8.80
CA GLU A 262 -7.19 25.07 10.06
C GLU A 262 -8.66 24.70 10.11
N THR A 263 -9.15 24.33 11.27
CA THR A 263 -10.56 23.98 11.47
C THR A 263 -11.13 24.77 12.64
N GLU A 264 -12.37 25.24 12.48
CA GLU A 264 -13.15 25.86 13.55
C GLU A 264 -14.35 24.97 13.89
N GLU A 265 -14.67 24.87 15.18
CA GLU A 265 -15.81 24.12 15.64
C GLU A 265 -17.11 24.81 15.20
N ARG A 266 -17.98 24.09 14.52
CA ARG A 266 -19.29 24.55 14.11
C ARG A 266 -20.29 24.30 15.21
N ALA A 267 -21.03 25.32 15.60
CA ALA A 267 -22.07 25.20 16.61
C ALA A 267 -23.10 24.11 16.23
N GLY A 268 -23.02 22.97 16.93
CA GLY A 268 -23.96 21.86 16.86
C GLY A 268 -23.47 20.58 16.18
N TRP A 269 -22.72 20.60 15.09
CA TRP A 269 -22.25 19.38 14.40
C TRP A 269 -21.07 19.66 13.44
N GLY A 270 -19.86 19.15 13.79
CA GLY A 270 -18.72 19.09 12.88
C GLY A 270 -17.76 20.28 12.95
N PHE A 271 -16.84 20.34 12.01
CA PHE A 271 -15.82 21.38 11.86
C PHE A 271 -15.87 21.97 10.45
N ASP A 272 -15.72 23.27 10.38
CA ASP A 272 -15.53 23.96 9.09
C ASP A 272 -14.03 24.13 8.86
N THR A 273 -13.58 23.85 7.64
CA THR A 273 -12.22 24.17 7.21
C THR A 273 -12.14 25.65 6.87
N THR A 274 -11.34 26.42 7.62
CA THR A 274 -11.31 27.87 7.51
C THR A 274 -10.18 28.39 6.64
N GLY A 275 -9.12 27.60 6.44
CA GLY A 275 -8.02 28.03 5.58
C GLY A 275 -6.88 27.02 5.49
N PHE A 276 -5.93 27.32 4.60
CA PHE A 276 -4.67 26.60 4.52
C PHE A 276 -3.73 27.06 5.65
N LYS A 277 -3.12 26.11 6.35
CA LYS A 277 -2.21 26.38 7.45
C LYS A 277 -0.86 25.73 7.20
N VAL A 278 0.20 26.52 7.42
CA VAL A 278 1.58 26.03 7.51
C VAL A 278 2.08 26.28 8.92
N SER A 279 2.58 25.25 9.57
CA SER A 279 3.09 25.32 10.94
C SER A 279 4.45 24.65 11.04
N LEU A 280 5.23 25.11 12.01
CA LEU A 280 6.52 24.52 12.37
C LEU A 280 6.39 23.82 13.73
N PHE A 281 6.73 22.54 13.79
CA PHE A 281 6.83 21.80 15.03
C PHE A 281 8.29 21.70 15.47
N ASP A 282 8.56 22.10 16.71
CA ASP A 282 9.78 21.78 17.41
C ASP A 282 9.61 20.45 18.14
N VAL A 283 10.43 19.47 17.76
CA VAL A 283 10.47 18.11 18.30
C VAL A 283 11.80 17.80 18.97
N SER A 284 12.54 18.82 19.38
CA SER A 284 13.80 18.69 20.13
C SER A 284 13.55 18.01 21.49
N ASP A 285 12.47 18.37 22.19
CA ASP A 285 11.91 17.57 23.28
C ASP A 285 10.80 16.66 22.74
N VAL A 286 11.16 15.41 22.44
CA VAL A 286 10.25 14.41 21.87
C VAL A 286 9.07 14.04 22.75
N ALA A 287 9.17 14.29 24.07
CA ALA A 287 8.10 14.03 25.04
C ALA A 287 7.08 15.17 25.08
N ASN A 288 7.52 16.39 24.75
CA ASN A 288 6.71 17.61 24.78
C ASN A 288 6.91 18.42 23.48
N PRO A 289 6.49 17.90 22.31
CA PRO A 289 6.58 18.65 21.06
C PRO A 289 5.71 19.92 21.13
N VAL A 290 6.13 20.99 20.45
CA VAL A 290 5.42 22.27 20.43
C VAL A 290 5.26 22.77 18.98
N GLU A 291 4.18 23.58 18.74
CA GLU A 291 3.91 24.29 17.48
C GLU A 291 4.43 25.72 17.55
#